data_190bb9e9438ad3ca24c805a19c1537e8
#
_entry.id   190bb9e9438ad3ca24c805a19c1537e8
#
_cell.length_a   1.000
_cell.length_b   1.000
_cell.length_c   1.000
_cell.angle_alpha   90.00
_cell.angle_beta   90.00
_cell.angle_gamma   90.00
#
_symmetry.space_group_name_H-M   'P 1'
#
loop_
_entity.id
_entity.type
_entity.pdbx_description
1 polymer ?
#
loop_
_entity_poly.entity_id
_entity_poly.type
_entity_poly.pdbx_seq_one_letter_code
_entity_poly.pdbx_strand_id
1 'polypeptide(L)'
;VFWSCFYLIYSAVLSHNWTVLQPAAILKAIWYGNAMYHIYFLVILLWFYFFMPLWRKLLTHMQKAPLPSFILLFAGNVIFNFYSSYIWTYTGPNEWLRDAFTYRLNWVVLHYLFIFMFGAFVAEKFNSVITWIGSHGTWVNLFQLIAAAVMIASYAGVMKYLGYDALAAVYTV
;
A
#
# COMPACT_ATOMS: atom_id res chain seq x y z
N VAL A 1 16.69 -7.61 -4.09
CA VAL A 1 17.93 -7.12 -4.71
C VAL A 1 18.13 -7.73 -6.09
N PHE A 2 18.17 -9.08 -6.24
CA PHE A 2 18.42 -9.74 -7.52
C PHE A 2 17.47 -9.26 -8.63
N TRP A 3 16.16 -9.32 -8.41
CA TRP A 3 15.18 -8.88 -9.40
C TRP A 3 15.26 -7.37 -9.69
N SER A 4 15.57 -6.54 -8.71
CA SER A 4 15.78 -5.10 -8.93
C SER A 4 16.94 -4.86 -9.88
N CYS A 5 18.07 -5.54 -9.67
CA CYS A 5 19.23 -5.44 -10.57
C CYS A 5 18.91 -5.93 -11.98
N PHE A 6 18.20 -7.08 -12.07
CA PHE A 6 17.80 -7.63 -13.38
C PHE A 6 16.93 -6.62 -14.16
N TYR A 7 15.91 -6.04 -13.53
CA TYR A 7 15.04 -5.08 -14.21
C TYR A 7 15.74 -3.76 -14.53
N LEU A 8 16.69 -3.31 -13.73
CA LEU A 8 17.50 -2.12 -14.06
C LEU A 8 18.37 -2.36 -15.28
N ILE A 9 19.01 -3.52 -15.39
CA ILE A 9 19.80 -3.90 -16.57
C ILE A 9 18.88 -4.01 -17.80
N TYR A 10 17.74 -4.69 -17.66
CA TYR A 10 16.75 -4.82 -18.73
C TYR A 10 16.27 -3.44 -19.22
N SER A 11 15.94 -2.54 -18.30
CA SER A 11 15.53 -1.16 -18.59
C SER A 11 16.63 -0.37 -19.29
N ALA A 12 17.90 -0.50 -18.83
CA ALA A 12 19.05 0.17 -19.43
C ALA A 12 19.25 -0.27 -20.89
N VAL A 13 19.13 -1.57 -21.16
CA VAL A 13 19.25 -2.11 -22.51
C VAL A 13 18.11 -1.64 -23.41
N LEU A 14 16.87 -1.71 -22.91
CA LEU A 14 15.68 -1.38 -23.70
C LEU A 14 15.60 0.12 -24.04
N SER A 15 15.93 0.98 -23.07
CA SER A 15 15.90 2.45 -23.22
C SER A 15 17.19 3.05 -23.77
N HIS A 16 18.24 2.26 -24.00
CA HIS A 16 19.59 2.72 -24.31
C HIS A 16 20.15 3.76 -23.33
N ASN A 17 19.63 3.76 -22.08
CA ASN A 17 20.00 4.72 -21.04
C ASN A 17 20.79 4.03 -19.91
N TRP A 18 22.10 4.14 -19.97
CA TRP A 18 23.00 3.51 -19.00
C TRP A 18 23.14 4.28 -17.69
N THR A 19 22.55 5.48 -17.58
CA THR A 19 22.61 6.28 -16.34
C THR A 19 21.83 5.62 -15.21
N VAL A 20 20.84 4.78 -15.51
CA VAL A 20 20.08 4.01 -14.52
C VAL A 20 20.93 2.96 -13.77
N LEU A 21 22.11 2.60 -14.31
CA LEU A 21 23.05 1.68 -13.68
C LEU A 21 24.12 2.39 -12.84
N GLN A 22 24.05 3.71 -12.67
CA GLN A 22 24.93 4.41 -11.74
C GLN A 22 24.66 3.93 -10.30
N PRO A 23 25.69 3.81 -9.44
CA PRO A 23 25.54 3.28 -8.09
C PRO A 23 24.47 4.00 -7.26
N ALA A 24 24.38 5.33 -7.40
CA ALA A 24 23.35 6.12 -6.72
C ALA A 24 21.93 5.81 -7.20
N ALA A 25 21.75 5.59 -8.51
CA ALA A 25 20.45 5.23 -9.10
C ALA A 25 20.04 3.81 -8.69
N ILE A 26 20.97 2.86 -8.68
CA ILE A 26 20.73 1.49 -8.21
C ILE A 26 20.33 1.49 -6.73
N LEU A 27 21.07 2.21 -5.88
CA LEU A 27 20.76 2.31 -4.46
C LEU A 27 19.37 2.90 -4.22
N LYS A 28 19.03 3.96 -4.94
CA LYS A 28 17.71 4.60 -4.92
C LYS A 28 16.61 3.63 -5.37
N ALA A 29 16.82 2.91 -6.46
CA ALA A 29 15.87 1.95 -6.98
C ALA A 29 15.61 0.77 -6.02
N ILE A 30 16.64 0.31 -5.32
CA ILE A 30 16.50 -0.74 -4.29
C ILE A 30 15.79 -0.19 -3.05
N TRP A 31 16.15 1.03 -2.61
CA TRP A 31 15.58 1.64 -1.40
C TRP A 31 14.08 1.92 -1.52
N TYR A 32 13.67 2.49 -2.64
CA TYR A 32 12.27 2.82 -2.89
C TYR A 32 11.49 1.71 -3.60
N GLY A 33 12.13 0.62 -4.02
CA GLY A 33 11.49 -0.46 -4.74
C GLY A 33 10.95 -0.05 -6.11
N ASN A 34 11.50 1.02 -6.73
CA ASN A 34 10.99 1.58 -7.97
C ASN A 34 11.65 1.03 -9.24
N ALA A 35 12.46 -0.03 -9.11
CA ALA A 35 13.05 -0.70 -10.28
C ALA A 35 12.01 -1.37 -11.18
N MET A 36 10.86 -1.75 -10.62
CA MET A 36 9.70 -2.29 -11.34
C MET A 36 8.45 -2.17 -10.46
N TYR A 37 7.30 -2.00 -11.08
CA TYR A 37 6.01 -1.76 -10.44
C TYR A 37 5.67 -2.65 -9.24
N HIS A 38 6.01 -3.94 -9.26
CA HIS A 38 5.67 -4.86 -8.17
C HIS A 38 6.78 -5.04 -7.11
N ILE A 39 7.98 -4.47 -7.31
CA ILE A 39 9.10 -4.65 -6.36
C ILE A 39 8.91 -3.82 -5.09
N TYR A 40 8.21 -2.68 -5.15
CA TYR A 40 7.94 -1.86 -3.98
C TYR A 40 7.24 -2.65 -2.85
N PHE A 41 6.42 -3.63 -3.21
CA PHE A 41 5.74 -4.49 -2.24
C PHE A 41 6.73 -5.27 -1.35
N LEU A 42 7.87 -5.70 -1.91
CA LEU A 42 8.92 -6.36 -1.12
C LEU A 42 9.56 -5.40 -0.11
N VAL A 43 9.71 -4.12 -0.46
CA VAL A 43 10.23 -3.09 0.45
C VAL A 43 9.25 -2.89 1.61
N ILE A 44 7.95 -2.80 1.33
CA ILE A 44 6.90 -2.70 2.35
C ILE A 44 6.92 -3.92 3.28
N LEU A 45 7.03 -5.14 2.73
CA LEU A 45 7.13 -6.36 3.53
C LEU A 45 8.34 -6.35 4.47
N LEU A 46 9.52 -5.92 3.98
CA LEU A 46 10.72 -5.80 4.81
C LEU A 46 10.51 -4.83 5.98
N TRP A 47 9.87 -3.69 5.75
CA TRP A 47 9.51 -2.76 6.81
C TRP A 47 8.51 -3.35 7.80
N PHE A 48 7.50 -4.10 7.34
CA PHE A 48 6.59 -4.82 8.24
C PHE A 48 7.33 -5.84 9.09
N TYR A 49 8.26 -6.62 8.53
CA TYR A 49 9.09 -7.56 9.28
C TYR A 49 9.98 -6.85 10.29
N PHE A 50 10.60 -5.74 9.92
CA PHE A 50 11.43 -4.95 10.82
C PHE A 50 10.66 -4.47 12.05
N PHE A 51 9.45 -3.99 11.85
CA PHE A 51 8.58 -3.53 12.93
C PHE A 51 7.68 -4.62 13.53
N MET A 52 7.90 -5.90 13.23
CA MET A 52 7.07 -7.02 13.70
C MET A 52 6.83 -7.03 15.22
N PRO A 53 7.83 -6.78 16.10
CA PRO A 53 7.58 -6.73 17.54
C PRO A 53 6.55 -5.66 17.94
N LEU A 54 6.58 -4.52 17.27
CA LEU A 54 5.62 -3.42 17.49
C LEU A 54 4.21 -3.84 17.05
N TRP A 55 4.08 -4.44 15.87
CA TRP A 55 2.79 -4.89 15.35
C TRP A 55 2.15 -5.97 16.20
N ARG A 56 2.94 -6.92 16.71
CA ARG A 56 2.45 -7.94 17.64
C ARG A 56 1.91 -7.32 18.92
N LYS A 57 2.63 -6.35 19.50
CA LYS A 57 2.16 -5.63 20.70
C LYS A 57 0.87 -4.87 20.42
N LEU A 58 0.79 -4.18 19.28
CA LEU A 58 -0.43 -3.48 18.86
C LEU A 58 -1.61 -4.45 18.69
N LEU A 59 -1.40 -5.58 17.99
CA LEU A 59 -2.43 -6.60 17.78
C LEU A 59 -2.96 -7.15 19.11
N THR A 60 -2.08 -7.46 20.07
CA THR A 60 -2.48 -7.91 21.41
C THR A 60 -3.37 -6.89 22.13
N HIS A 61 -3.11 -5.59 21.95
CA HIS A 61 -3.97 -4.55 22.50
C HIS A 61 -5.33 -4.48 21.81
N MET A 62 -5.32 -4.57 20.47
CA MET A 62 -6.55 -4.52 19.66
C MET A 62 -7.47 -5.71 19.92
N GLN A 63 -6.92 -6.86 20.28
CA GLN A 63 -7.71 -8.06 20.61
C GLN A 63 -8.58 -7.91 21.88
N LYS A 64 -8.29 -6.95 22.76
CA LYS A 64 -9.12 -6.68 23.95
C LYS A 64 -10.48 -6.09 23.58
N ALA A 65 -10.55 -5.30 22.50
CA ALA A 65 -11.75 -4.72 21.96
C ALA A 65 -11.65 -4.66 20.43
N PRO A 66 -11.81 -5.79 19.73
CA PRO A 66 -11.42 -5.89 18.32
C PRO A 66 -12.24 -4.95 17.42
N LEU A 67 -13.55 -4.94 17.55
CA LEU A 67 -14.41 -4.14 16.67
C LEU A 67 -14.10 -2.63 16.73
N PRO A 68 -14.11 -1.96 17.88
CA PRO A 68 -13.79 -0.53 17.95
C PRO A 68 -12.34 -0.25 17.55
N SER A 69 -11.38 -1.14 17.85
CA SER A 69 -10.00 -0.96 17.47
C SER A 69 -9.81 -0.99 15.95
N PHE A 70 -10.47 -1.93 15.24
CA PHE A 70 -10.40 -1.98 13.79
C PHE A 70 -11.14 -0.85 13.11
N ILE A 71 -12.28 -0.39 13.65
CA ILE A 71 -12.97 0.80 13.13
C ILE A 71 -12.07 2.04 13.26
N LEU A 72 -11.46 2.23 14.43
CA LEU A 72 -10.54 3.36 14.66
C LEU A 72 -9.30 3.28 13.75
N LEU A 73 -8.71 2.08 13.61
CA LEU A 73 -7.56 1.87 12.74
C LEU A 73 -7.92 2.12 11.26
N PHE A 74 -9.10 1.66 10.82
CA PHE A 74 -9.60 1.91 9.47
C PHE A 74 -9.79 3.40 9.21
N ALA A 75 -10.52 4.09 10.08
CA ALA A 75 -10.74 5.53 9.96
C ALA A 75 -9.41 6.31 9.96
N GLY A 76 -8.52 6.00 10.87
CA GLY A 76 -7.17 6.59 10.91
C GLY A 76 -6.36 6.32 9.64
N ASN A 77 -6.44 5.09 9.10
CA ASN A 77 -5.76 4.73 7.86
C ASN A 77 -6.32 5.49 6.66
N VAL A 78 -7.65 5.63 6.55
CA VAL A 78 -8.30 6.43 5.50
C VAL A 78 -7.90 7.90 5.58
N ILE A 79 -7.96 8.51 6.77
CA ILE A 79 -7.55 9.90 6.99
C ILE A 79 -6.06 10.08 6.64
N PHE A 80 -5.20 9.18 7.11
CA PHE A 80 -3.77 9.23 6.81
C PHE A 80 -3.48 9.12 5.31
N ASN A 81 -4.14 8.18 4.62
CA ASN A 81 -3.99 8.01 3.17
C ASN A 81 -4.46 9.25 2.41
N PHE A 82 -5.60 9.82 2.79
CA PHE A 82 -6.11 11.06 2.20
C PHE A 82 -5.13 12.21 2.40
N TYR A 83 -4.70 12.45 3.64
CA TYR A 83 -3.76 13.52 3.97
C TYR A 83 -2.43 13.34 3.22
N SER A 84 -1.87 12.14 3.25
CA SER A 84 -0.63 11.81 2.57
C SER A 84 -0.73 11.99 1.05
N SER A 85 -1.84 11.61 0.42
CA SER A 85 -1.98 11.63 -1.04
C SER A 85 -2.25 13.04 -1.59
N TYR A 86 -3.04 13.84 -0.89
CA TYR A 86 -3.54 15.11 -1.44
C TYR A 86 -2.94 16.36 -0.78
N ILE A 87 -2.48 16.28 0.46
CA ILE A 87 -2.04 17.46 1.22
C ILE A 87 -0.54 17.45 1.43
N TRP A 88 0.04 16.29 1.65
CA TRP A 88 1.45 16.15 2.01
C TRP A 88 2.33 16.16 0.77
N THR A 89 2.64 17.34 0.26
CA THR A 89 3.52 17.54 -0.90
C THR A 89 4.80 18.26 -0.46
N TYR A 90 5.92 17.94 -1.11
CA TYR A 90 7.19 18.60 -0.89
C TYR A 90 7.71 19.20 -2.21
N THR A 91 7.88 20.52 -2.23
CA THR A 91 8.36 21.29 -3.39
C THR A 91 9.73 21.93 -3.16
N GLY A 92 10.40 21.58 -2.06
CA GLY A 92 11.71 22.14 -1.70
C GLY A 92 12.86 21.66 -2.60
N PRO A 93 14.05 22.30 -2.46
CA PRO A 93 15.21 22.03 -3.33
C PRO A 93 15.91 20.70 -3.04
N ASN A 94 15.63 20.05 -1.92
CA ASN A 94 16.29 18.81 -1.54
C ASN A 94 15.72 17.61 -2.32
N GLU A 95 16.52 17.06 -3.23
CA GLU A 95 16.11 15.95 -4.10
C GLU A 95 15.77 14.68 -3.33
N TRP A 96 16.51 14.35 -2.26
CA TRP A 96 16.24 13.18 -1.45
C TRP A 96 14.89 13.27 -0.74
N LEU A 97 14.55 14.42 -0.21
CA LEU A 97 13.23 14.64 0.40
C LEU A 97 12.14 14.60 -0.66
N ARG A 98 12.36 15.23 -1.81
CA ARG A 98 11.39 15.17 -2.92
C ARG A 98 11.10 13.73 -3.33
N ASP A 99 12.13 12.91 -3.50
CA ASP A 99 11.99 11.49 -3.83
C ASP A 99 11.30 10.70 -2.71
N ALA A 100 11.68 10.94 -1.46
CA ALA A 100 11.03 10.30 -0.31
C ALA A 100 9.52 10.57 -0.29
N PHE A 101 9.10 11.79 -0.57
CA PHE A 101 7.69 12.15 -0.66
C PHE A 101 7.00 11.59 -1.92
N THR A 102 7.69 11.58 -3.06
CA THR A 102 7.17 11.03 -4.31
C THR A 102 6.91 9.52 -4.18
N TYR A 103 7.87 8.78 -3.62
CA TYR A 103 7.76 7.32 -3.46
C TYR A 103 7.20 6.88 -2.09
N ARG A 104 6.54 7.78 -1.34
CA ARG A 104 6.05 7.48 0.02
C ARG A 104 5.16 6.25 0.11
N LEU A 105 4.36 5.96 -0.91
CA LEU A 105 3.53 4.76 -0.97
C LEU A 105 4.34 3.47 -1.02
N ASN A 106 5.60 3.55 -1.43
CA ASN A 106 6.46 2.38 -1.60
C ASN A 106 7.20 2.00 -0.30
N TRP A 107 7.30 2.89 0.68
CA TRP A 107 8.08 2.62 1.89
C TRP A 107 7.37 2.99 3.20
N VAL A 108 6.36 3.86 3.19
CA VAL A 108 5.62 4.20 4.41
C VAL A 108 4.57 3.13 4.70
N VAL A 109 4.91 2.21 5.59
CA VAL A 109 4.06 1.06 5.97
C VAL A 109 2.68 1.43 6.52
N LEU A 110 2.52 2.67 7.03
CA LEU A 110 1.25 3.15 7.57
C LEU A 110 0.13 3.18 6.52
N HIS A 111 0.45 3.31 5.23
CA HIS A 111 -0.53 3.23 4.16
C HIS A 111 -1.25 1.87 4.11
N TYR A 112 -0.57 0.81 4.53
CA TYR A 112 -1.04 -0.58 4.46
C TYR A 112 -1.34 -1.18 5.84
N LEU A 113 -1.20 -0.38 6.90
CA LEU A 113 -1.27 -0.86 8.28
C LEU A 113 -2.60 -1.55 8.60
N PHE A 114 -3.72 -1.01 8.14
CA PHE A 114 -5.03 -1.61 8.38
C PHE A 114 -5.12 -3.01 7.77
N ILE A 115 -4.75 -3.17 6.49
CA ILE A 115 -4.83 -4.45 5.79
C ILE A 115 -3.90 -5.48 6.44
N PHE A 116 -2.69 -5.06 6.80
CA PHE A 116 -1.72 -5.93 7.48
C PHE A 116 -2.22 -6.40 8.85
N MET A 117 -2.69 -5.47 9.69
CA MET A 117 -3.20 -5.79 11.03
C MET A 117 -4.47 -6.64 10.98
N PHE A 118 -5.36 -6.36 10.02
CA PHE A 118 -6.56 -7.17 9.81
C PHE A 118 -6.20 -8.59 9.36
N GLY A 119 -5.26 -8.73 8.41
CA GLY A 119 -4.75 -10.03 7.98
C GLY A 119 -4.10 -10.82 9.13
N ALA A 120 -3.30 -10.17 9.97
CA ALA A 120 -2.70 -10.79 11.15
C ALA A 120 -3.76 -11.26 12.17
N PHE A 121 -4.79 -10.45 12.41
CA PHE A 121 -5.92 -10.83 13.27
C PHE A 121 -6.68 -12.03 12.71
N VAL A 122 -7.00 -12.02 11.41
CA VAL A 122 -7.67 -13.14 10.75
C VAL A 122 -6.81 -14.41 10.83
N ALA A 123 -5.51 -14.32 10.63
CA ALA A 123 -4.60 -15.45 10.74
C ALA A 123 -4.59 -16.07 12.15
N GLU A 124 -4.56 -15.25 13.20
CA GLU A 124 -4.61 -15.73 14.58
C GLU A 124 -5.97 -16.32 14.97
N LYS A 125 -7.06 -15.80 14.43
CA LYS A 125 -8.44 -16.21 14.73
C LYS A 125 -9.09 -17.00 13.59
N PHE A 126 -8.28 -17.63 12.75
CA PHE A 126 -8.72 -18.23 11.48
C PHE A 126 -9.97 -19.12 11.62
N ASN A 127 -9.93 -20.09 12.53
CA ASN A 127 -11.05 -21.02 12.73
C ASN A 127 -12.33 -20.29 13.19
N SER A 128 -12.20 -19.31 14.08
CA SER A 128 -13.35 -18.52 14.56
C SER A 128 -13.94 -17.66 13.43
N VAL A 129 -13.09 -17.08 12.60
CA VAL A 129 -13.51 -16.27 11.45
C VAL A 129 -14.23 -17.14 10.42
N ILE A 130 -13.69 -18.31 10.07
CA ILE A 130 -14.34 -19.25 9.13
C ILE A 130 -15.69 -19.71 9.64
N THR A 131 -15.79 -20.09 10.91
CA THR A 131 -17.05 -20.49 11.52
C THR A 131 -18.07 -19.35 11.51
N TRP A 132 -17.64 -18.14 11.80
CA TRP A 132 -18.50 -16.94 11.76
C TRP A 132 -18.99 -16.64 10.34
N ILE A 133 -18.10 -16.69 9.34
CA ILE A 133 -18.46 -16.53 7.92
C ILE A 133 -19.47 -17.58 7.50
N GLY A 134 -19.24 -18.85 7.87
CA GLY A 134 -20.16 -19.94 7.54
C GLY A 134 -21.56 -19.74 8.12
N SER A 135 -21.67 -19.22 9.36
CA SER A 135 -22.95 -18.95 10.00
C SER A 135 -23.65 -17.67 9.51
N HIS A 136 -22.91 -16.74 8.89
CA HIS A 136 -23.43 -15.45 8.44
C HIS A 136 -23.26 -15.22 6.93
N GLY A 137 -23.20 -16.29 6.14
CA GLY A 137 -22.87 -16.24 4.70
C GLY A 137 -23.69 -15.23 3.89
N THR A 138 -25.01 -15.13 4.16
CA THR A 138 -25.88 -14.17 3.49
C THR A 138 -25.44 -12.72 3.75
N TRP A 139 -25.11 -12.39 4.99
CA TRP A 139 -24.65 -11.04 5.36
C TRP A 139 -23.27 -10.73 4.77
N VAL A 140 -22.38 -11.71 4.76
CA VAL A 140 -21.05 -11.57 4.15
C VAL A 140 -21.16 -11.30 2.65
N ASN A 141 -22.02 -12.06 1.94
CA ASN A 141 -22.25 -11.85 0.51
C ASN A 141 -22.89 -10.48 0.23
N LEU A 142 -23.86 -10.07 1.03
CA LEU A 142 -24.49 -8.75 0.90
C LEU A 142 -23.46 -7.63 1.09
N PHE A 143 -22.61 -7.75 2.11
CA PHE A 143 -21.55 -6.79 2.37
C PHE A 143 -20.52 -6.72 1.23
N GLN A 144 -20.14 -7.85 0.65
CA GLN A 144 -19.26 -7.90 -0.52
C GLN A 144 -19.88 -7.20 -1.74
N LEU A 145 -21.17 -7.43 -1.99
CA LEU A 145 -21.88 -6.77 -3.09
C LEU A 145 -21.95 -5.25 -2.89
N ILE A 146 -22.25 -4.81 -1.67
CA ILE A 146 -22.27 -3.37 -1.33
C ILE A 146 -20.87 -2.76 -1.50
N ALA A 147 -19.82 -3.42 -1.00
CA ALA A 147 -18.44 -2.95 -1.14
C ALA A 147 -18.02 -2.84 -2.61
N ALA A 148 -18.36 -3.84 -3.43
CA ALA A 148 -18.10 -3.81 -4.87
C ALA A 148 -18.88 -2.67 -5.56
N ALA A 149 -20.14 -2.47 -5.22
CA ALA A 149 -20.95 -1.39 -5.77
C ALA A 149 -20.39 0.00 -5.39
N VAL A 150 -19.97 0.18 -4.13
CA VAL A 150 -19.34 1.42 -3.66
C VAL A 150 -18.01 1.66 -4.39
N MET A 151 -17.20 0.64 -4.59
CA MET A 151 -15.94 0.74 -5.32
C MET A 151 -16.18 1.18 -6.78
N ILE A 152 -17.12 0.55 -7.48
CA ILE A 152 -17.48 0.89 -8.86
C ILE A 152 -18.04 2.33 -8.93
N ALA A 153 -18.93 2.69 -8.02
CA ALA A 153 -19.53 4.02 -7.96
C ALA A 153 -18.47 5.10 -7.68
N SER A 154 -17.54 4.83 -6.75
CA SER A 154 -16.42 5.73 -6.45
C SER A 154 -15.51 5.91 -7.65
N TYR A 155 -15.16 4.83 -8.34
CA TYR A 155 -14.37 4.88 -9.57
C TYR A 155 -15.07 5.70 -10.66
N ALA A 156 -16.35 5.41 -10.93
CA ALA A 156 -17.15 6.15 -11.90
C ALA A 156 -17.29 7.64 -11.52
N GLY A 157 -17.42 7.94 -10.23
CA GLY A 157 -17.44 9.30 -9.70
C GLY A 157 -16.13 10.06 -9.97
N VAL A 158 -15.00 9.43 -9.68
CA VAL A 158 -13.67 10.01 -9.93
C VAL A 158 -13.47 10.29 -11.42
N MET A 159 -13.81 9.32 -12.29
CA MET A 159 -13.72 9.49 -13.73
C MET A 159 -14.59 10.65 -14.25
N LYS A 160 -15.84 10.72 -13.77
CA LYS A 160 -16.82 11.70 -14.25
C LYS A 160 -16.57 13.12 -13.72
N TYR A 161 -16.24 13.27 -12.43
CA TYR A 161 -16.18 14.58 -11.75
C TYR A 161 -14.78 15.16 -11.64
N LEU A 162 -13.74 14.32 -11.62
CA LEU A 162 -12.35 14.78 -11.53
C LEU A 162 -11.61 14.73 -12.88
N GLY A 163 -12.29 14.28 -13.95
CA GLY A 163 -11.71 14.25 -15.29
C GLY A 163 -10.52 13.29 -15.44
N TYR A 164 -10.41 12.31 -14.56
CA TYR A 164 -9.37 11.28 -14.68
C TYR A 164 -9.65 10.43 -15.91
N ASP A 165 -8.78 10.50 -16.91
CA ASP A 165 -8.82 9.57 -18.02
C ASP A 165 -8.31 8.20 -17.55
N ALA A 166 -9.08 7.14 -17.81
CA ALA A 166 -8.72 5.76 -17.42
C ALA A 166 -7.35 5.34 -17.95
N LEU A 167 -6.95 5.86 -19.11
CA LEU A 167 -5.63 5.62 -19.71
C LEU A 167 -4.54 6.47 -19.05
N ALA A 168 -4.82 7.71 -18.68
CA ALA A 168 -3.85 8.56 -17.98
C ALA A 168 -3.48 8.02 -16.60
N ALA A 169 -4.44 7.44 -15.87
CA ALA A 169 -4.18 6.83 -14.55
C ALA A 169 -3.23 5.62 -14.62
N VAL A 170 -3.13 4.95 -15.77
CA VAL A 170 -2.20 3.81 -15.96
C VAL A 170 -0.79 4.29 -16.31
N TYR A 171 -0.64 5.49 -16.87
CA TYR A 171 0.66 6.00 -17.35
C TYR A 171 1.28 7.10 -16.47
N THR A 172 0.59 7.54 -15.41
CA THR A 172 1.08 8.57 -14.47
C THR A 172 1.67 7.99 -13.18
N VAL A 173 2.09 6.73 -13.21
CA VAL A 173 2.84 6.11 -12.11
C VAL A 173 4.33 6.05 -12.44
#